data_293a405d2168c762a976e22b41bee653
#
_entry.id   293a405d2168c762a976e22b41bee653
#
_cell.length_a   1.000
_cell.length_b   1.000
_cell.length_c   1.000
_cell.angle_alpha   90.00
_cell.angle_beta   90.00
_cell.angle_gamma   90.00
#
_symmetry.space_group_name_H-M   'P 1'
#
loop_
_entity.id
_entity.type
_entity.pdbx_description
1 polymer ?
#
loop_
_entity_poly.entity_id
_entity_poly.type
_entity_poly.pdbx_seq_one_letter_code
_entity_poly.pdbx_strand_id
1 'polypeptide(L)'
;MRQHSLLKLVISVAIIICAFFFLVQPLASSIRQGLDLQGGTHVVLEAVDTAQAQVNDDAMNRVVAIMEKRVNSLGLTEPIIQREGERRVIIELPGIKDPDAAIRTIGKTAMLEFRDEEGNTVLTGTDLKDAQASTNPQTGQNVVNLEFSDEGAQKFADLTMKNVGRTIAILLDGEVLTAPNVREPILGGRAEITGQKTLEEAQNLAVVLRSGALPVKVEIIETRTVGPTLGQDSKDKSQFAFVVGLGAVVLFMIFFYHLSGFIADVALMAYTVMLLGILYLMDATLTLPGVAGIILSIGMAVDANVLIFEHFKEEYQVNRKSLRLAMDAGFKRAFTTIFDSNVTTLIAAGVLFFLGTGTIRGFAITLGVGTILSMFTAITLTQYLLKLMINSKLSENPSLYGANGFMLGVKKKGDEKNA
;
A
#
# COMPACT_ATOMS: atom_id res chain seq x y z
N MET A 1 32.93 -31.58 17.40
CA MET A 1 32.04 -30.45 17.71
C MET A 1 32.40 -29.17 16.93
N ARG A 2 33.65 -28.68 16.94
CA ARG A 2 34.05 -27.40 16.26
C ARG A 2 33.87 -27.41 14.74
N GLN A 3 34.09 -28.53 14.04
CA GLN A 3 33.87 -28.63 12.58
C GLN A 3 32.38 -28.62 12.20
N HIS A 4 31.50 -29.22 13.03
CA HIS A 4 30.07 -29.17 12.79
C HIS A 4 29.48 -27.79 12.98
N SER A 5 30.03 -26.95 13.88
CA SER A 5 29.59 -25.55 14.07
C SER A 5 29.95 -24.68 12.85
N LEU A 6 31.15 -24.87 12.30
CA LEU A 6 31.57 -24.16 11.09
C LEU A 6 30.72 -24.54 9.89
N LEU A 7 30.45 -25.83 9.69
CA LEU A 7 29.62 -26.32 8.60
C LEU A 7 28.19 -25.74 8.69
N LYS A 8 27.59 -25.74 9.90
CA LYS A 8 26.28 -25.13 10.13
C LYS A 8 26.28 -23.63 9.84
N LEU A 9 27.32 -22.89 10.24
CA LEU A 9 27.46 -21.48 9.96
C LEU A 9 27.49 -21.24 8.45
N VAL A 10 28.37 -21.96 7.72
CA VAL A 10 28.50 -21.80 6.26
C VAL A 10 27.19 -22.12 5.54
N ILE A 11 26.50 -23.19 5.94
CA ILE A 11 25.20 -23.55 5.35
C ILE A 11 24.16 -22.46 5.64
N SER A 12 24.05 -21.98 6.89
CA SER A 12 23.08 -20.93 7.24
C SER A 12 23.34 -19.64 6.47
N VAL A 13 24.61 -19.22 6.37
CA VAL A 13 25.01 -18.03 5.60
C VAL A 13 24.69 -18.22 4.12
N ALA A 14 25.02 -19.37 3.54
CA ALA A 14 24.73 -19.66 2.13
C ALA A 14 23.22 -19.64 1.84
N ILE A 15 22.40 -20.24 2.70
CA ILE A 15 20.93 -20.21 2.57
C ILE A 15 20.40 -18.77 2.59
N ILE A 16 20.86 -17.94 3.53
CA ILE A 16 20.42 -16.55 3.64
C ILE A 16 20.82 -15.75 2.40
N ILE A 17 22.06 -15.87 1.94
CA ILE A 17 22.54 -15.20 0.73
C ILE A 17 21.74 -15.64 -0.50
N CYS A 18 21.54 -16.94 -0.68
CA CYS A 18 20.69 -17.46 -1.76
C CYS A 18 19.27 -16.93 -1.68
N ALA A 19 18.64 -16.97 -0.49
CA ALA A 19 17.31 -16.43 -0.29
C ALA A 19 17.23 -14.92 -0.64
N PHE A 20 18.24 -14.15 -0.26
CA PHE A 20 18.30 -12.71 -0.59
C PHE A 20 18.31 -12.48 -2.11
N PHE A 21 19.23 -13.11 -2.84
CA PHE A 21 19.35 -12.90 -4.28
C PHE A 21 18.16 -13.43 -5.09
N PHE A 22 17.53 -14.53 -4.64
CA PHE A 22 16.41 -15.12 -5.37
C PHE A 22 15.05 -14.54 -4.99
N LEU A 23 14.85 -14.04 -3.76
CA LEU A 23 13.54 -13.59 -3.28
C LEU A 23 13.35 -12.08 -3.24
N VAL A 24 14.41 -11.27 -3.09
CA VAL A 24 14.25 -9.81 -2.94
C VAL A 24 13.61 -9.18 -4.17
N GLN A 25 14.10 -9.51 -5.37
CA GLN A 25 13.57 -8.90 -6.59
C GLN A 25 12.11 -9.30 -6.88
N PRO A 26 11.71 -10.59 -6.86
CA PRO A 26 10.30 -10.95 -7.06
C PRO A 26 9.38 -10.39 -5.97
N LEU A 27 9.79 -10.40 -4.70
CA LEU A 27 8.99 -9.81 -3.63
C LEU A 27 8.80 -8.30 -3.80
N ALA A 28 9.90 -7.56 -4.08
CA ALA A 28 9.83 -6.12 -4.27
C ALA A 28 8.96 -5.72 -5.47
N SER A 29 8.96 -6.52 -6.54
CA SER A 29 8.12 -6.27 -7.71
C SER A 29 6.65 -6.65 -7.53
N SER A 30 6.35 -7.50 -6.54
CA SER A 30 4.99 -7.96 -6.25
C SER A 30 4.28 -7.13 -5.18
N ILE A 31 4.98 -6.23 -4.49
CA ILE A 31 4.37 -5.32 -3.52
C ILE A 31 3.66 -4.19 -4.28
N ARG A 32 2.41 -3.90 -3.90
CA ARG A 32 1.63 -2.79 -4.45
C ARG A 32 2.35 -1.46 -4.26
N GLN A 33 2.39 -0.64 -5.30
CA GLN A 33 3.02 0.67 -5.24
C GLN A 33 1.95 1.76 -5.14
N GLY A 34 2.14 2.71 -4.23
CA GLY A 34 1.25 3.84 -4.06
C GLY A 34 1.39 4.89 -5.18
N LEU A 35 0.49 5.84 -5.13
CA LEU A 35 0.38 6.94 -6.09
C LEU A 35 1.69 7.70 -6.29
N ASP A 36 2.46 7.87 -5.22
CA ASP A 36 3.74 8.60 -5.22
C ASP A 36 4.81 7.95 -6.09
N LEU A 37 4.71 6.62 -6.33
CA LEU A 37 5.69 5.82 -7.06
C LEU A 37 5.22 5.44 -8.47
N GLN A 38 3.91 5.34 -8.72
CA GLN A 38 3.36 5.01 -10.03
C GLN A 38 2.81 6.23 -10.76
N GLY A 39 2.60 7.34 -10.07
CA GLY A 39 1.77 8.44 -10.54
C GLY A 39 0.28 8.08 -10.48
N GLY A 40 -0.58 9.05 -10.71
CA GLY A 40 -2.03 8.86 -10.69
C GLY A 40 -2.74 10.00 -9.97
N THR A 41 -3.97 9.76 -9.52
CA THR A 41 -4.81 10.80 -8.92
C THR A 41 -5.34 10.38 -7.56
N HIS A 42 -5.24 11.29 -6.60
CA HIS A 42 -5.85 11.23 -5.29
C HIS A 42 -7.06 12.17 -5.28
N VAL A 43 -8.23 11.64 -4.92
CA VAL A 43 -9.48 12.39 -4.85
C VAL A 43 -10.10 12.18 -3.48
N VAL A 44 -10.49 13.27 -2.83
CA VAL A 44 -11.27 13.22 -1.60
C VAL A 44 -12.68 13.71 -1.89
N LEU A 45 -13.64 12.83 -1.62
CA LEU A 45 -15.07 13.13 -1.74
C LEU A 45 -15.67 13.33 -0.36
N GLU A 46 -16.52 14.32 -0.22
CA GLU A 46 -17.31 14.55 0.99
C GLU A 46 -18.79 14.32 0.69
N ALA A 47 -19.44 13.47 1.48
CA ALA A 47 -20.88 13.26 1.41
C ALA A 47 -21.62 14.41 2.09
N VAL A 48 -22.62 14.95 1.40
CA VAL A 48 -23.39 16.13 1.83
C VAL A 48 -24.85 15.70 2.07
N ASP A 49 -25.39 16.16 3.20
CA ASP A 49 -26.82 16.00 3.48
C ASP A 49 -27.68 16.76 2.44
N THR A 50 -28.70 16.12 1.95
CA THR A 50 -29.69 16.73 1.08
C THR A 50 -31.08 16.70 1.75
N ALA A 51 -32.02 17.44 1.21
CA ALA A 51 -33.41 17.41 1.71
C ALA A 51 -34.06 15.99 1.62
N GLN A 52 -33.51 15.11 0.78
CA GLN A 52 -34.04 13.78 0.47
C GLN A 52 -33.23 12.65 1.11
N ALA A 53 -31.96 12.88 1.51
CA ALA A 53 -31.07 11.85 2.04
C ALA A 53 -30.08 12.43 3.06
N GLN A 54 -29.98 11.75 4.20
CA GLN A 54 -29.02 12.08 5.26
C GLN A 54 -27.80 11.17 5.20
N VAL A 55 -26.63 11.71 5.49
CA VAL A 55 -25.38 10.97 5.58
C VAL A 55 -25.39 10.15 6.88
N ASN A 56 -25.32 8.85 6.77
CA ASN A 56 -25.18 7.90 7.87
C ASN A 56 -24.22 6.77 7.47
N ASP A 57 -23.90 5.91 8.41
CA ASP A 57 -22.93 4.82 8.17
C ASP A 57 -23.36 3.87 7.04
N ASP A 58 -24.65 3.55 6.94
CA ASP A 58 -25.18 2.69 5.88
C ASP A 58 -25.07 3.36 4.50
N ALA A 59 -25.41 4.65 4.41
CA ALA A 59 -25.23 5.43 3.20
C ALA A 59 -23.75 5.50 2.79
N MET A 60 -22.84 5.74 3.72
CA MET A 60 -21.40 5.79 3.44
C MET A 60 -20.85 4.43 2.98
N ASN A 61 -21.28 3.33 3.57
CA ASN A 61 -20.88 2.00 3.12
C ASN A 61 -21.35 1.71 1.68
N ARG A 62 -22.58 2.14 1.34
CA ARG A 62 -23.08 2.05 -0.04
C ARG A 62 -22.33 2.97 -0.99
N VAL A 63 -21.97 4.17 -0.57
CA VAL A 63 -21.11 5.08 -1.37
C VAL A 63 -19.81 4.39 -1.71
N VAL A 64 -19.10 3.82 -0.74
CA VAL A 64 -17.84 3.09 -0.95
C VAL A 64 -18.04 1.94 -1.94
N ALA A 65 -19.06 1.10 -1.75
CA ALA A 65 -19.33 -0.05 -2.63
C ALA A 65 -19.63 0.38 -4.09
N ILE A 66 -20.34 1.50 -4.27
CA ILE A 66 -20.63 2.05 -5.60
C ILE A 66 -19.35 2.62 -6.22
N MET A 67 -18.53 3.34 -5.44
CA MET A 67 -17.24 3.86 -5.90
C MET A 67 -16.30 2.73 -6.34
N GLU A 68 -16.23 1.64 -5.59
CA GLU A 68 -15.47 0.45 -5.97
C GLU A 68 -15.94 -0.12 -7.32
N LYS A 69 -17.24 -0.25 -7.53
CA LYS A 69 -17.79 -0.71 -8.81
C LYS A 69 -17.43 0.24 -9.97
N ARG A 70 -17.53 1.55 -9.76
CA ARG A 70 -17.21 2.56 -10.77
C ARG A 70 -15.73 2.51 -11.15
N VAL A 71 -14.87 2.54 -10.17
CA VAL A 71 -13.41 2.54 -10.36
C VAL A 71 -12.94 1.24 -11.00
N ASN A 72 -13.44 0.09 -10.54
CA ASN A 72 -13.14 -1.21 -11.15
C ASN A 72 -13.59 -1.30 -12.62
N SER A 73 -14.73 -0.68 -12.94
CA SER A 73 -15.27 -0.65 -14.31
C SER A 73 -14.45 0.26 -15.24
N LEU A 74 -13.62 1.16 -14.71
CA LEU A 74 -12.69 1.97 -15.50
C LEU A 74 -11.43 1.19 -15.91
N GLY A 75 -11.31 -0.09 -15.51
CA GLY A 75 -10.19 -0.96 -15.87
C GLY A 75 -8.88 -0.59 -15.17
N LEU A 76 -8.96 0.10 -14.06
CA LEU A 76 -7.79 0.48 -13.26
C LEU A 76 -7.29 -0.71 -12.45
N THR A 77 -5.98 -0.87 -12.40
CA THR A 77 -5.33 -1.86 -11.56
C THR A 77 -5.12 -1.29 -10.16
N GLU A 78 -5.70 -1.98 -9.16
CA GLU A 78 -5.45 -1.74 -7.73
C GLU A 78 -5.81 -0.33 -7.20
N PRO A 79 -7.03 0.16 -7.44
CA PRO A 79 -7.48 1.40 -6.81
C PRO A 79 -7.58 1.22 -5.30
N ILE A 80 -7.29 2.29 -4.54
CA ILE A 80 -7.47 2.31 -3.10
C ILE A 80 -8.68 3.19 -2.80
N ILE A 81 -9.70 2.60 -2.16
CA ILE A 81 -10.88 3.34 -1.72
C ILE A 81 -11.03 3.13 -0.22
N GLN A 82 -10.96 4.23 0.51
CA GLN A 82 -11.00 4.21 1.98
C GLN A 82 -11.94 5.27 2.51
N ARG A 83 -12.74 4.89 3.52
CA ARG A 83 -13.52 5.86 4.28
C ARG A 83 -12.60 6.61 5.24
N GLU A 84 -12.73 7.95 5.27
CA GLU A 84 -12.05 8.84 6.19
C GLU A 84 -13.06 9.57 7.07
N GLY A 85 -13.05 9.27 8.37
CA GLY A 85 -14.03 9.86 9.30
C GLY A 85 -15.46 9.42 8.99
N GLU A 86 -16.42 10.34 9.26
CA GLU A 86 -17.85 10.02 9.13
C GLU A 86 -18.41 10.27 7.74
N ARG A 87 -17.84 11.22 6.97
CA ARG A 87 -18.45 11.76 5.74
C ARG A 87 -17.55 11.72 4.51
N ARG A 88 -16.28 11.33 4.62
CA ARG A 88 -15.33 11.40 3.53
C ARG A 88 -14.95 10.04 2.99
N VAL A 89 -14.66 10.02 1.70
CA VAL A 89 -14.11 8.86 1.00
C VAL A 89 -12.88 9.32 0.22
N ILE A 90 -11.74 8.69 0.50
CA ILE A 90 -10.51 8.86 -0.24
C ILE A 90 -10.47 7.83 -1.36
N ILE A 91 -10.17 8.27 -2.56
CA ILE A 91 -10.02 7.43 -3.74
C ILE A 91 -8.65 7.71 -4.35
N GLU A 92 -7.81 6.68 -4.40
CA GLU A 92 -6.52 6.74 -5.07
C GLU A 92 -6.57 5.90 -6.35
N LEU A 93 -6.19 6.51 -7.46
CA LEU A 93 -6.25 5.94 -8.81
C LEU A 93 -4.84 5.88 -9.40
N PRO A 94 -4.03 4.88 -9.05
CA PRO A 94 -2.67 4.76 -9.56
C PRO A 94 -2.68 4.45 -11.07
N GLY A 95 -1.71 5.02 -11.80
CA GLY A 95 -1.50 4.73 -13.22
C GLY A 95 -2.58 5.18 -14.20
N ILE A 96 -3.53 6.04 -13.76
CA ILE A 96 -4.60 6.51 -14.62
C ILE A 96 -4.08 7.42 -15.75
N LYS A 97 -4.57 7.18 -16.99
CA LYS A 97 -4.17 7.96 -18.16
C LYS A 97 -4.93 9.28 -18.30
N ASP A 98 -6.22 9.28 -17.99
CA ASP A 98 -7.09 10.47 -18.00
C ASP A 98 -7.74 10.67 -16.62
N PRO A 99 -7.08 11.45 -15.75
CA PRO A 99 -7.60 11.76 -14.42
C PRO A 99 -8.94 12.49 -14.44
N ASP A 100 -9.11 13.42 -15.38
CA ASP A 100 -10.30 14.27 -15.44
C ASP A 100 -11.55 13.49 -15.83
N ALA A 101 -11.43 12.54 -16.78
CA ALA A 101 -12.53 11.67 -17.14
C ALA A 101 -12.95 10.76 -15.98
N ALA A 102 -11.98 10.20 -15.24
CA ALA A 102 -12.26 9.38 -14.07
C ALA A 102 -12.94 10.18 -12.97
N ILE A 103 -12.43 11.37 -12.63
CA ILE A 103 -13.00 12.25 -11.61
C ILE A 103 -14.44 12.60 -11.96
N ARG A 104 -14.71 12.97 -13.21
CA ARG A 104 -16.08 13.24 -13.71
C ARG A 104 -17.00 12.03 -13.58
N THR A 105 -16.50 10.82 -13.84
CA THR A 105 -17.27 9.58 -13.76
C THR A 105 -17.57 9.19 -12.31
N ILE A 106 -16.59 9.32 -11.43
CA ILE A 106 -16.70 8.98 -10.01
C ILE A 106 -17.65 9.91 -9.28
N GLY A 107 -17.55 11.23 -9.51
CA GLY A 107 -18.29 12.26 -8.80
C GLY A 107 -19.78 12.40 -9.16
N LYS A 108 -20.25 11.73 -10.23
CA LYS A 108 -21.67 11.80 -10.63
C LYS A 108 -22.56 11.07 -9.63
N THR A 109 -23.68 11.68 -9.26
CA THR A 109 -24.71 11.03 -8.41
C THR A 109 -25.36 9.87 -9.15
N ALA A 110 -25.55 10.03 -10.47
CA ALA A 110 -26.09 9.03 -11.40
C ALA A 110 -27.53 8.60 -11.09
N MET A 111 -28.35 9.51 -10.67
CA MET A 111 -29.76 9.26 -10.48
C MET A 111 -30.47 9.24 -11.84
N LEU A 112 -30.66 8.03 -12.38
CA LEU A 112 -31.40 7.82 -13.62
C LEU A 112 -32.89 7.77 -13.33
N GLU A 113 -33.67 8.53 -14.08
CA GLU A 113 -35.11 8.57 -13.98
C GLU A 113 -35.74 8.49 -15.36
N PHE A 114 -36.81 7.71 -15.49
CA PHE A 114 -37.68 7.69 -16.65
C PHE A 114 -38.99 8.36 -16.26
N ARG A 115 -39.31 9.48 -16.89
CA ARG A 115 -40.53 10.26 -16.63
C ARG A 115 -41.49 10.20 -17.81
N ASP A 116 -42.76 10.09 -17.45
CA ASP A 116 -43.84 10.22 -18.45
C ASP A 116 -44.03 11.69 -18.86
N GLU A 117 -44.97 11.94 -19.79
CA GLU A 117 -45.28 13.29 -20.28
C GLU A 117 -45.85 14.21 -19.18
N GLU A 118 -46.42 13.62 -18.10
CA GLU A 118 -46.96 14.33 -16.97
C GLU A 118 -45.87 14.69 -15.93
N GLY A 119 -44.63 14.19 -16.14
CA GLY A 119 -43.47 14.46 -15.26
C GLY A 119 -43.34 13.47 -14.11
N ASN A 120 -44.15 12.39 -14.06
CA ASN A 120 -44.06 11.38 -13.01
C ASN A 120 -42.88 10.44 -13.28
N THR A 121 -42.05 10.19 -12.28
CA THR A 121 -40.97 9.19 -12.37
C THR A 121 -41.58 7.78 -12.21
N VAL A 122 -41.45 6.95 -13.25
CA VAL A 122 -42.00 5.60 -13.29
C VAL A 122 -40.93 4.52 -13.07
N LEU A 123 -39.72 4.74 -13.63
CA LEU A 123 -38.56 3.88 -13.40
C LEU A 123 -37.35 4.71 -12.96
N THR A 124 -36.47 4.03 -12.26
CA THR A 124 -35.20 4.60 -11.77
C THR A 124 -34.04 3.68 -12.13
N GLY A 125 -32.82 4.12 -11.85
CA GLY A 125 -31.62 3.30 -12.05
C GLY A 125 -31.61 1.98 -11.28
N THR A 126 -32.44 1.83 -10.22
CA THR A 126 -32.57 0.56 -9.48
C THR A 126 -33.31 -0.52 -10.26
N ASP A 127 -34.08 -0.13 -11.27
CA ASP A 127 -34.79 -1.06 -12.14
C ASP A 127 -33.90 -1.62 -13.27
N LEU A 128 -32.64 -1.14 -13.40
CA LEU A 128 -31.64 -1.64 -14.35
C LEU A 128 -30.93 -2.89 -13.82
N LYS A 129 -30.69 -3.84 -14.72
CA LYS A 129 -29.84 -5.01 -14.52
C LYS A 129 -28.43 -4.78 -15.06
N ASP A 130 -28.31 -4.18 -16.26
CA ASP A 130 -27.04 -3.90 -16.91
C ASP A 130 -27.13 -2.66 -17.84
N ALA A 131 -25.97 -2.06 -18.14
CA ALA A 131 -25.82 -0.99 -19.11
C ALA A 131 -24.49 -1.16 -19.87
N GLN A 132 -24.52 -1.16 -21.21
CA GLN A 132 -23.36 -1.40 -22.04
C GLN A 132 -23.29 -0.38 -23.18
N ALA A 133 -22.09 0.21 -23.39
CA ALA A 133 -21.84 1.07 -24.53
C ALA A 133 -21.59 0.25 -25.78
N SER A 134 -22.14 0.71 -26.90
CA SER A 134 -21.89 0.13 -28.23
C SER A 134 -21.99 1.21 -29.31
N THR A 135 -21.52 0.87 -30.51
CA THR A 135 -21.81 1.67 -31.73
C THR A 135 -22.88 0.94 -32.52
N ASN A 136 -24.00 1.61 -32.78
CA ASN A 136 -25.08 1.04 -33.55
C ASN A 136 -24.59 0.82 -35.01
N PRO A 137 -24.58 -0.43 -35.51
CA PRO A 137 -24.01 -0.73 -36.81
C PRO A 137 -24.79 -0.14 -37.98
N GLN A 138 -26.07 0.22 -37.80
CA GLN A 138 -26.93 0.77 -38.86
C GLN A 138 -26.80 2.29 -38.97
N THR A 139 -26.63 2.99 -37.83
CA THR A 139 -26.59 4.46 -37.79
C THR A 139 -25.20 5.03 -37.55
N GLY A 140 -24.23 4.20 -37.12
CA GLY A 140 -22.91 4.64 -36.74
C GLY A 140 -22.89 5.47 -35.44
N GLN A 141 -24.02 5.59 -34.74
CA GLN A 141 -24.13 6.37 -33.50
C GLN A 141 -23.64 5.58 -32.33
N ASN A 142 -23.01 6.28 -31.36
CA ASN A 142 -22.67 5.71 -30.08
C ASN A 142 -23.91 5.69 -29.16
N VAL A 143 -24.20 4.54 -28.60
CA VAL A 143 -25.39 4.31 -27.78
C VAL A 143 -25.05 3.59 -26.52
N VAL A 144 -25.87 3.76 -25.48
CA VAL A 144 -25.83 2.93 -24.26
C VAL A 144 -27.05 2.03 -24.26
N ASN A 145 -26.81 0.73 -24.40
CA ASN A 145 -27.84 -0.29 -24.28
C ASN A 145 -28.17 -0.55 -22.82
N LEU A 146 -29.42 -0.45 -22.47
CA LEU A 146 -29.95 -0.73 -21.14
C LEU A 146 -30.65 -2.09 -21.15
N GLU A 147 -30.39 -2.91 -20.14
CA GLU A 147 -31.12 -4.11 -19.82
C GLU A 147 -31.78 -3.92 -18.45
N PHE A 148 -33.12 -4.01 -18.41
CA PHE A 148 -33.88 -3.89 -17.16
C PHE A 148 -33.90 -5.21 -16.40
N SER A 149 -34.09 -5.15 -15.09
CA SER A 149 -34.47 -6.31 -14.27
C SER A 149 -35.83 -6.84 -14.68
N ASP A 150 -36.21 -8.03 -14.24
CA ASP A 150 -37.53 -8.61 -14.57
C ASP A 150 -38.70 -7.70 -14.15
N GLU A 151 -38.60 -7.09 -12.96
CA GLU A 151 -39.58 -6.11 -12.48
C GLU A 151 -39.51 -4.79 -13.28
N GLY A 152 -38.28 -4.32 -13.56
CA GLY A 152 -38.08 -3.13 -14.36
C GLY A 152 -38.58 -3.28 -15.79
N ALA A 153 -38.42 -4.47 -16.40
CA ALA A 153 -38.93 -4.78 -17.74
C ALA A 153 -40.47 -4.71 -17.80
N GLN A 154 -41.15 -5.17 -16.78
CA GLN A 154 -42.61 -5.05 -16.70
C GLN A 154 -43.05 -3.59 -16.56
N LYS A 155 -42.46 -2.84 -15.66
CA LYS A 155 -42.74 -1.40 -15.50
C LYS A 155 -42.44 -0.63 -16.79
N PHE A 156 -41.33 -0.97 -17.49
CA PHE A 156 -40.98 -0.32 -18.76
C PHE A 156 -41.94 -0.66 -19.87
N ALA A 157 -42.43 -1.91 -19.98
CA ALA A 157 -43.44 -2.32 -20.88
C ALA A 157 -44.75 -1.55 -20.65
N ASP A 158 -45.19 -1.45 -19.38
CA ASP A 158 -46.38 -0.68 -18.99
C ASP A 158 -46.22 0.82 -19.32
N LEU A 159 -45.06 1.40 -19.03
CA LEU A 159 -44.76 2.80 -19.35
C LEU A 159 -44.83 3.05 -20.88
N THR A 160 -44.20 2.19 -21.70
CA THR A 160 -44.20 2.34 -23.12
C THR A 160 -45.60 2.07 -23.76
N MET A 161 -46.37 1.12 -23.22
CA MET A 161 -47.75 0.88 -23.66
C MET A 161 -48.69 2.08 -23.44
N LYS A 162 -48.54 2.74 -22.26
CA LYS A 162 -49.39 3.90 -21.92
C LYS A 162 -48.98 5.18 -22.67
N ASN A 163 -47.74 5.24 -23.16
CA ASN A 163 -47.19 6.43 -23.80
C ASN A 163 -46.91 6.26 -25.32
N VAL A 164 -47.63 5.36 -26.02
CA VAL A 164 -47.52 5.22 -27.48
C VAL A 164 -47.91 6.55 -28.14
N GLY A 165 -47.04 7.08 -28.99
CA GLY A 165 -47.23 8.38 -29.65
C GLY A 165 -46.78 9.57 -28.82
N ARG A 166 -46.35 9.37 -27.55
CA ARG A 166 -45.87 10.39 -26.62
C ARG A 166 -44.37 10.24 -26.35
N THR A 167 -43.80 11.23 -25.67
CA THR A 167 -42.38 11.21 -25.30
C THR A 167 -42.18 10.67 -23.90
N ILE A 168 -41.11 9.88 -23.70
CA ILE A 168 -40.60 9.50 -22.42
C ILE A 168 -39.27 10.23 -22.17
N ALA A 169 -39.22 11.08 -21.14
CA ALA A 169 -37.99 11.77 -20.81
C ALA A 169 -37.08 10.87 -19.97
N ILE A 170 -35.83 10.72 -20.38
CA ILE A 170 -34.78 10.02 -19.65
C ILE A 170 -33.86 11.09 -19.04
N LEU A 171 -33.83 11.17 -17.72
CA LEU A 171 -33.06 12.16 -16.98
C LEU A 171 -31.91 11.50 -16.22
N LEU A 172 -30.81 12.21 -16.11
CA LEU A 172 -29.70 11.86 -15.24
C LEU A 172 -29.39 13.05 -14.34
N ASP A 173 -29.45 12.85 -13.05
CA ASP A 173 -29.22 13.90 -12.04
C ASP A 173 -30.15 15.13 -12.22
N GLY A 174 -31.37 14.90 -12.73
CA GLY A 174 -32.35 15.93 -13.01
C GLY A 174 -32.20 16.62 -14.39
N GLU A 175 -31.13 16.36 -15.14
CA GLU A 175 -30.92 16.88 -16.50
C GLU A 175 -31.46 15.88 -17.53
N VAL A 176 -32.16 16.39 -18.54
CA VAL A 176 -32.68 15.56 -19.63
C VAL A 176 -31.54 15.08 -20.54
N LEU A 177 -31.27 13.77 -20.53
CA LEU A 177 -30.31 13.14 -21.45
C LEU A 177 -30.90 13.00 -22.86
N THR A 178 -32.14 12.49 -22.92
CA THR A 178 -32.87 12.27 -24.20
C THR A 178 -34.37 12.16 -23.89
N ALA A 179 -35.20 12.47 -24.88
CA ALA A 179 -36.65 12.35 -24.76
C ALA A 179 -37.24 11.74 -26.03
N PRO A 180 -37.06 10.41 -26.25
CA PRO A 180 -37.54 9.74 -27.44
C PRO A 180 -39.06 9.65 -27.47
N ASN A 181 -39.64 9.67 -28.67
CA ASN A 181 -41.05 9.34 -28.88
C ASN A 181 -41.24 7.83 -28.94
N VAL A 182 -42.22 7.30 -28.22
CA VAL A 182 -42.55 5.88 -28.20
C VAL A 182 -43.37 5.53 -29.46
N ARG A 183 -42.77 4.76 -30.38
CA ARG A 183 -43.44 4.35 -31.62
C ARG A 183 -44.33 3.12 -31.40
N GLU A 184 -43.86 2.18 -30.60
CA GLU A 184 -44.54 0.92 -30.28
C GLU A 184 -44.17 0.48 -28.86
N PRO A 185 -44.99 -0.35 -28.19
CA PRO A 185 -44.68 -0.90 -26.87
C PRO A 185 -43.38 -1.73 -26.90
N ILE A 186 -42.51 -1.53 -25.94
CA ILE A 186 -41.25 -2.27 -25.82
C ILE A 186 -41.41 -3.34 -24.73
N LEU A 187 -41.65 -4.60 -25.11
CA LEU A 187 -41.91 -5.71 -24.18
C LEU A 187 -40.62 -6.45 -23.82
N GLY A 188 -39.53 -6.22 -24.51
CA GLY A 188 -38.29 -6.99 -24.35
C GLY A 188 -37.37 -6.55 -23.21
N GLY A 189 -37.76 -5.57 -22.40
CA GLY A 189 -36.95 -5.07 -21.29
C GLY A 189 -35.59 -4.49 -21.69
N ARG A 190 -35.46 -3.97 -22.93
CA ARG A 190 -34.24 -3.34 -23.45
C ARG A 190 -34.56 -1.96 -24.02
N ALA A 191 -33.67 -1.02 -23.79
CA ALA A 191 -33.75 0.34 -24.31
C ALA A 191 -32.36 0.83 -24.73
N GLU A 192 -32.34 1.86 -25.59
CA GLU A 192 -31.09 2.51 -26.02
C GLU A 192 -31.13 3.99 -25.63
N ILE A 193 -30.05 4.47 -25.00
CA ILE A 193 -29.82 5.90 -24.79
C ILE A 193 -28.90 6.37 -25.93
N THR A 194 -29.37 7.32 -26.70
CA THR A 194 -28.64 7.95 -27.82
C THR A 194 -28.17 9.35 -27.43
N GLY A 195 -27.31 9.96 -28.26
CA GLY A 195 -26.88 11.36 -28.07
C GLY A 195 -25.45 11.52 -27.58
N GLN A 196 -24.72 10.43 -27.36
CA GLN A 196 -23.29 10.46 -26.96
C GLN A 196 -22.42 10.78 -28.19
N LYS A 197 -21.59 11.83 -28.08
CA LYS A 197 -20.74 12.27 -29.20
C LYS A 197 -19.59 11.30 -29.46
N THR A 198 -19.06 10.67 -28.44
CA THR A 198 -17.95 9.74 -28.53
C THR A 198 -18.30 8.38 -27.89
N LEU A 199 -17.58 7.33 -28.31
CA LEU A 199 -17.71 6.01 -27.67
C LEU A 199 -17.26 6.05 -26.20
N GLU A 200 -16.30 6.88 -25.89
CA GLU A 200 -15.82 7.10 -24.53
C GLU A 200 -16.90 7.71 -23.62
N GLU A 201 -17.64 8.71 -24.11
CA GLU A 201 -18.79 9.25 -23.37
C GLU A 201 -19.84 8.18 -23.10
N ALA A 202 -20.13 7.33 -24.10
CA ALA A 202 -21.05 6.20 -23.93
C ALA A 202 -20.55 5.18 -22.92
N GLN A 203 -19.24 4.86 -22.94
CA GLN A 203 -18.62 3.96 -21.98
C GLN A 203 -18.70 4.52 -20.54
N ASN A 204 -18.34 5.77 -20.35
CA ASN A 204 -18.42 6.44 -19.05
C ASN A 204 -19.86 6.47 -18.53
N LEU A 205 -20.83 6.77 -19.37
CA LEU A 205 -22.24 6.73 -18.99
C LEU A 205 -22.69 5.32 -18.61
N ALA A 206 -22.32 4.31 -19.40
CA ALA A 206 -22.65 2.91 -19.11
C ALA A 206 -22.06 2.45 -17.76
N VAL A 207 -20.82 2.82 -17.43
CA VAL A 207 -20.19 2.54 -16.12
C VAL A 207 -20.99 3.17 -14.98
N VAL A 208 -21.36 4.42 -15.13
CA VAL A 208 -22.11 5.18 -14.12
C VAL A 208 -23.48 4.54 -13.89
N LEU A 209 -24.21 4.19 -14.93
CA LEU A 209 -25.55 3.58 -14.86
C LEU A 209 -25.49 2.16 -14.29
N ARG A 210 -24.52 1.34 -14.68
CA ARG A 210 -24.32 -0.03 -14.20
C ARG A 210 -23.94 -0.08 -12.71
N SER A 211 -23.14 0.88 -12.24
CA SER A 211 -22.73 0.96 -10.84
C SER A 211 -23.84 1.40 -9.91
N GLY A 212 -24.86 2.07 -10.43
CA GLY A 212 -25.99 2.59 -9.69
C GLY A 212 -25.84 4.00 -9.16
N ALA A 213 -26.94 4.56 -8.68
CA ALA A 213 -26.99 5.89 -8.10
C ALA A 213 -26.40 5.92 -6.68
N LEU A 214 -25.71 7.01 -6.35
CA LEU A 214 -25.24 7.26 -5.00
C LEU A 214 -26.43 7.55 -4.07
N PRO A 215 -26.42 7.00 -2.84
CA PRO A 215 -27.50 7.21 -1.87
C PRO A 215 -27.53 8.64 -1.31
N VAL A 216 -26.41 9.37 -1.39
CA VAL A 216 -26.25 10.75 -0.96
C VAL A 216 -25.42 11.50 -2.01
N LYS A 217 -25.59 12.83 -2.07
CA LYS A 217 -24.74 13.69 -2.91
C LYS A 217 -23.32 13.66 -2.38
N VAL A 218 -22.33 13.60 -3.27
CA VAL A 218 -20.92 13.74 -2.93
C VAL A 218 -20.33 14.95 -3.66
N GLU A 219 -19.43 15.64 -2.98
CA GLU A 219 -18.70 16.78 -3.52
C GLU A 219 -17.20 16.50 -3.46
N ILE A 220 -16.48 16.86 -4.51
CA ILE A 220 -15.03 16.74 -4.56
C ILE A 220 -14.43 17.90 -3.78
N ILE A 221 -13.79 17.61 -2.65
CA ILE A 221 -13.17 18.62 -1.80
C ILE A 221 -11.67 18.76 -2.01
N GLU A 222 -11.01 17.69 -2.49
CA GLU A 222 -9.59 17.71 -2.81
C GLU A 222 -9.32 16.84 -4.02
N THR A 223 -8.45 17.33 -4.92
CA THR A 223 -7.88 16.56 -6.02
C THR A 223 -6.39 16.85 -6.11
N ARG A 224 -5.59 15.80 -6.09
CA ARG A 224 -4.15 15.88 -6.26
C ARG A 224 -3.69 14.87 -7.30
N THR A 225 -3.09 15.34 -8.38
CA THR A 225 -2.59 14.48 -9.46
C THR A 225 -1.07 14.47 -9.48
N VAL A 226 -0.49 13.28 -9.49
CA VAL A 226 0.94 13.03 -9.65
C VAL A 226 1.17 12.50 -11.07
N GLY A 227 1.94 13.24 -11.87
CA GLY A 227 2.24 12.80 -13.23
C GLY A 227 3.06 11.50 -13.26
N PRO A 228 2.88 10.62 -14.26
CA PRO A 228 3.60 9.34 -14.35
C PRO A 228 5.12 9.50 -14.39
N THR A 229 5.61 10.56 -15.03
CA THR A 229 7.06 10.87 -15.07
C THR A 229 7.63 11.21 -13.70
N LEU A 230 6.86 11.91 -12.86
CA LEU A 230 7.26 12.26 -11.51
C LEU A 230 7.28 11.03 -10.59
N GLY A 231 6.29 10.15 -10.73
CA GLY A 231 6.25 8.87 -10.00
C GLY A 231 7.45 8.00 -10.37
N GLN A 232 7.77 7.85 -11.67
CA GLN A 232 8.92 7.07 -12.11
C GLN A 232 10.25 7.66 -11.62
N ASP A 233 10.44 8.99 -11.70
CA ASP A 233 11.66 9.67 -11.17
C ASP A 233 11.80 9.44 -9.66
N SER A 234 10.70 9.50 -8.92
CA SER A 234 10.68 9.23 -7.47
C SER A 234 11.06 7.79 -7.16
N LYS A 235 10.58 6.82 -7.96
CA LYS A 235 10.93 5.40 -7.85
C LYS A 235 12.41 5.17 -8.10
N ASP A 236 12.95 5.71 -9.19
CA ASP A 236 14.36 5.54 -9.57
C ASP A 236 15.30 6.15 -8.51
N LYS A 237 14.98 7.35 -8.02
CA LYS A 237 15.73 8.00 -6.93
C LYS A 237 15.64 7.22 -5.62
N SER A 238 14.48 6.66 -5.29
CA SER A 238 14.29 5.85 -4.08
C SER A 238 15.09 4.55 -4.15
N GLN A 239 15.11 3.89 -5.30
CA GLN A 239 15.92 2.68 -5.51
C GLN A 239 17.42 2.99 -5.39
N PHE A 240 17.86 4.09 -6.00
CA PHE A 240 19.26 4.53 -5.87
C PHE A 240 19.62 4.85 -4.42
N ALA A 241 18.78 5.60 -3.70
CA ALA A 241 18.98 5.91 -2.29
C ALA A 241 19.03 4.64 -1.41
N PHE A 242 18.18 3.66 -1.70
CA PHE A 242 18.18 2.37 -1.01
C PHE A 242 19.50 1.62 -1.20
N VAL A 243 19.98 1.51 -2.45
CA VAL A 243 21.25 0.82 -2.75
C VAL A 243 22.44 1.54 -2.12
N VAL A 244 22.50 2.86 -2.20
CA VAL A 244 23.59 3.66 -1.60
C VAL A 244 23.55 3.55 -0.08
N GLY A 245 22.36 3.70 0.53
CA GLY A 245 22.19 3.60 1.99
C GLY A 245 22.59 2.23 2.52
N LEU A 246 22.06 1.16 1.91
CA LEU A 246 22.40 -0.21 2.28
C LEU A 246 23.90 -0.50 2.10
N GLY A 247 24.49 -0.08 0.96
CA GLY A 247 25.92 -0.24 0.69
C GLY A 247 26.79 0.47 1.72
N ALA A 248 26.44 1.72 2.09
CA ALA A 248 27.16 2.47 3.12
C ALA A 248 27.11 1.77 4.49
N VAL A 249 25.94 1.22 4.88
CA VAL A 249 25.78 0.48 6.13
C VAL A 249 26.61 -0.80 6.14
N VAL A 250 26.57 -1.59 5.06
CA VAL A 250 27.36 -2.82 4.92
C VAL A 250 28.87 -2.51 5.02
N LEU A 251 29.34 -1.49 4.30
CA LEU A 251 30.74 -1.09 4.36
C LEU A 251 31.15 -0.64 5.77
N PHE A 252 30.29 0.14 6.44
CA PHE A 252 30.50 0.56 7.82
C PHE A 252 30.66 -0.64 8.75
N MET A 253 29.75 -1.62 8.67
CA MET A 253 29.77 -2.79 9.52
C MET A 253 31.03 -3.66 9.30
N ILE A 254 31.42 -3.90 8.05
CA ILE A 254 32.63 -4.66 7.73
C ILE A 254 33.87 -3.93 8.23
N PHE A 255 33.94 -2.60 8.02
CA PHE A 255 35.13 -1.82 8.36
C PHE A 255 35.34 -1.70 9.87
N PHE A 256 34.28 -1.40 10.65
CA PHE A 256 34.39 -1.16 12.09
C PHE A 256 34.24 -2.43 12.94
N TYR A 257 33.45 -3.41 12.48
CA TYR A 257 33.12 -4.62 13.28
C TYR A 257 33.68 -5.91 12.67
N HIS A 258 34.36 -5.83 11.54
CA HIS A 258 35.05 -6.95 10.88
C HIS A 258 34.15 -8.17 10.69
N LEU A 259 34.52 -9.33 11.26
CA LEU A 259 33.79 -10.58 11.10
C LEU A 259 32.41 -10.54 11.82
N SER A 260 32.31 -9.83 12.97
CA SER A 260 31.03 -9.61 13.63
C SER A 260 30.11 -8.75 12.75
N GLY A 261 30.67 -7.72 12.07
CA GLY A 261 29.97 -6.91 11.09
C GLY A 261 29.46 -7.71 9.91
N PHE A 262 30.27 -8.60 9.34
CA PHE A 262 29.84 -9.52 8.29
C PHE A 262 28.64 -10.39 8.72
N ILE A 263 28.64 -10.91 9.95
CA ILE A 263 27.51 -11.68 10.48
C ILE A 263 26.25 -10.80 10.61
N ALA A 264 26.39 -9.54 11.04
CA ALA A 264 25.27 -8.60 11.09
C ALA A 264 24.75 -8.27 9.68
N ASP A 265 25.62 -8.13 8.68
CA ASP A 265 25.22 -7.91 7.29
C ASP A 265 24.43 -9.11 6.72
N VAL A 266 24.83 -10.32 7.05
CA VAL A 266 24.06 -11.53 6.70
C VAL A 266 22.69 -11.53 7.39
N ALA A 267 22.63 -11.14 8.66
CA ALA A 267 21.36 -11.00 9.38
C ALA A 267 20.49 -9.89 8.77
N LEU A 268 21.10 -8.80 8.29
CA LEU A 268 20.41 -7.72 7.58
C LEU A 268 19.83 -8.18 6.22
N MET A 269 20.53 -9.05 5.50
CA MET A 269 19.97 -9.68 4.29
C MET A 269 18.73 -10.51 4.62
N ALA A 270 18.76 -11.31 5.68
CA ALA A 270 17.60 -12.08 6.13
C ALA A 270 16.46 -11.15 6.59
N TYR A 271 16.77 -10.08 7.31
CA TYR A 271 15.81 -9.05 7.70
C TYR A 271 15.10 -8.46 6.49
N THR A 272 15.85 -8.08 5.45
CA THR A 272 15.29 -7.48 4.22
C THR A 272 14.32 -8.45 3.54
N VAL A 273 14.67 -9.73 3.40
CA VAL A 273 13.79 -10.75 2.82
C VAL A 273 12.51 -10.92 3.65
N MET A 274 12.64 -11.00 4.98
CA MET A 274 11.49 -11.14 5.87
C MET A 274 10.60 -9.91 5.85
N LEU A 275 11.17 -8.70 5.82
CA LEU A 275 10.42 -7.46 5.75
C LEU A 275 9.58 -7.38 4.48
N LEU A 276 10.20 -7.59 3.31
CA LEU A 276 9.49 -7.60 2.04
C LEU A 276 8.43 -8.72 1.98
N GLY A 277 8.76 -9.90 2.52
CA GLY A 277 7.83 -11.03 2.59
C GLY A 277 6.60 -10.72 3.45
N ILE A 278 6.76 -10.08 4.61
CA ILE A 278 5.64 -9.70 5.47
C ILE A 278 4.82 -8.58 4.82
N LEU A 279 5.46 -7.56 4.23
CA LEU A 279 4.74 -6.50 3.51
C LEU A 279 3.92 -7.06 2.35
N TYR A 280 4.45 -8.04 1.61
CA TYR A 280 3.73 -8.75 0.57
C TYR A 280 2.53 -9.54 1.12
N LEU A 281 2.72 -10.31 2.20
CA LEU A 281 1.66 -11.10 2.84
C LEU A 281 0.54 -10.22 3.46
N MET A 282 0.88 -9.02 3.92
CA MET A 282 -0.08 -8.05 4.44
C MET A 282 -0.79 -7.26 3.35
N ASP A 283 -0.46 -7.50 2.08
CA ASP A 283 -0.98 -6.74 0.94
C ASP A 283 -0.75 -5.22 1.10
N ALA A 284 0.41 -4.86 1.67
CA ALA A 284 0.74 -3.49 2.02
C ALA A 284 1.07 -2.66 0.79
N THR A 285 0.55 -1.43 0.72
CA THR A 285 0.88 -0.48 -0.35
C THR A 285 2.15 0.28 0.00
N LEU A 286 3.18 0.15 -0.83
CA LEU A 286 4.46 0.83 -0.69
C LEU A 286 4.37 2.25 -1.24
N THR A 287 4.45 3.24 -0.35
CA THR A 287 4.48 4.67 -0.67
C THR A 287 5.90 5.22 -0.60
N LEU A 288 6.16 6.43 -1.11
CA LEU A 288 7.46 7.08 -0.99
C LEU A 288 7.92 7.25 0.49
N PRO A 289 7.08 7.73 1.42
CA PRO A 289 7.39 7.66 2.85
C PRO A 289 7.59 6.24 3.37
N GLY A 290 6.85 5.25 2.83
CA GLY A 290 7.03 3.84 3.18
C GLY A 290 8.42 3.31 2.82
N VAL A 291 8.97 3.68 1.65
CA VAL A 291 10.37 3.38 1.28
C VAL A 291 11.34 4.05 2.27
N ALA A 292 11.10 5.30 2.64
CA ALA A 292 11.91 5.99 3.65
C ALA A 292 11.85 5.25 5.01
N GLY A 293 10.67 4.73 5.39
CA GLY A 293 10.49 3.87 6.57
C GLY A 293 11.32 2.59 6.52
N ILE A 294 11.40 1.94 5.35
CA ILE A 294 12.26 0.76 5.16
C ILE A 294 13.75 1.14 5.34
N ILE A 295 14.21 2.21 4.71
CA ILE A 295 15.61 2.66 4.84
C ILE A 295 15.95 2.99 6.29
N LEU A 296 15.04 3.69 6.98
CA LEU A 296 15.21 4.02 8.39
C LEU A 296 15.26 2.76 9.26
N SER A 297 14.37 1.80 9.03
CA SER A 297 14.32 0.55 9.80
C SER A 297 15.55 -0.35 9.59
N ILE A 298 16.18 -0.30 8.39
CA ILE A 298 17.48 -0.92 8.12
C ILE A 298 18.55 -0.32 9.04
N GLY A 299 18.61 1.01 9.15
CA GLY A 299 19.53 1.68 10.08
C GLY A 299 19.33 1.23 11.52
N MET A 300 18.09 1.19 11.99
CA MET A 300 17.75 0.72 13.35
C MET A 300 18.08 -0.76 13.57
N ALA A 301 17.94 -1.60 12.54
CA ALA A 301 18.30 -3.02 12.63
C ALA A 301 19.80 -3.21 12.83
N VAL A 302 20.62 -2.37 12.21
CA VAL A 302 22.08 -2.37 12.39
C VAL A 302 22.47 -1.78 13.74
N ASP A 303 21.79 -0.72 14.20
CA ASP A 303 22.06 -0.08 15.49
C ASP A 303 21.89 -1.07 16.66
N ALA A 304 20.87 -1.93 16.62
CA ALA A 304 20.71 -3.01 17.58
C ALA A 304 21.91 -3.97 17.61
N ASN A 305 22.47 -4.33 16.44
CA ASN A 305 23.66 -5.17 16.35
C ASN A 305 24.92 -4.45 16.87
N VAL A 306 25.07 -3.15 16.54
CA VAL A 306 26.16 -2.30 17.04
C VAL A 306 26.16 -2.28 18.57
N LEU A 307 24.99 -2.04 19.18
CA LEU A 307 24.85 -2.02 20.65
C LEU A 307 25.26 -3.37 21.29
N ILE A 308 24.83 -4.48 20.68
CA ILE A 308 25.22 -5.82 21.13
C ILE A 308 26.73 -6.00 21.06
N PHE A 309 27.36 -5.57 19.95
CA PHE A 309 28.80 -5.73 19.73
C PHE A 309 29.63 -4.85 20.69
N GLU A 310 29.19 -3.64 20.96
CA GLU A 310 29.89 -2.77 21.92
C GLU A 310 29.80 -3.33 23.35
N HIS A 311 28.63 -3.81 23.79
CA HIS A 311 28.54 -4.49 25.09
C HIS A 311 29.34 -5.79 25.13
N PHE A 312 29.39 -6.54 24.03
CA PHE A 312 30.23 -7.72 23.93
C PHE A 312 31.73 -7.37 24.07
N LYS A 313 32.21 -6.30 23.39
CA LYS A 313 33.60 -5.83 23.51
C LYS A 313 33.92 -5.37 24.93
N GLU A 314 33.01 -4.61 25.56
CA GLU A 314 33.14 -4.17 26.95
C GLU A 314 33.31 -5.37 27.90
N GLU A 315 32.44 -6.37 27.81
CA GLU A 315 32.49 -7.57 28.66
C GLU A 315 33.76 -8.40 28.42
N TYR A 316 34.26 -8.43 27.21
CA TYR A 316 35.49 -9.15 26.88
C TYR A 316 36.74 -8.40 27.32
N GLN A 317 36.87 -7.10 27.01
CA GLN A 317 38.08 -6.32 27.23
C GLN A 317 38.21 -5.80 28.67
N VAL A 318 37.10 -5.24 29.21
CA VAL A 318 37.10 -4.61 30.53
C VAL A 318 36.88 -5.64 31.64
N ASN A 319 35.85 -6.48 31.46
CA ASN A 319 35.48 -7.47 32.47
C ASN A 319 36.25 -8.80 32.34
N ARG A 320 37.12 -8.93 31.33
CA ARG A 320 38.02 -10.06 31.06
C ARG A 320 37.31 -11.42 31.05
N LYS A 321 36.07 -11.46 30.61
CA LYS A 321 35.32 -12.70 30.46
C LYS A 321 35.84 -13.51 29.25
N SER A 322 35.67 -14.83 29.27
CA SER A 322 35.90 -15.63 28.06
C SER A 322 34.98 -15.18 26.95
N LEU A 323 35.40 -15.35 25.72
CA LEU A 323 34.66 -14.90 24.51
C LEU A 323 33.18 -15.31 24.52
N ARG A 324 32.88 -16.54 24.94
CA ARG A 324 31.53 -17.05 25.05
C ARG A 324 30.70 -16.38 26.14
N LEU A 325 31.29 -16.22 27.32
CA LEU A 325 30.63 -15.55 28.46
C LEU A 325 30.43 -14.06 28.22
N ALA A 326 31.38 -13.42 27.55
CA ALA A 326 31.30 -12.02 27.16
C ALA A 326 30.14 -11.80 26.17
N MET A 327 30.00 -12.70 25.20
CA MET A 327 28.88 -12.62 24.24
C MET A 327 27.53 -12.79 24.92
N ASP A 328 27.35 -13.83 25.76
CA ASP A 328 26.05 -14.05 26.41
C ASP A 328 25.73 -12.88 27.40
N ALA A 329 26.73 -12.29 28.06
CA ALA A 329 26.55 -11.13 28.93
C ALA A 329 26.21 -9.85 28.08
N GLY A 330 26.90 -9.63 26.96
CA GLY A 330 26.66 -8.51 26.06
C GLY A 330 25.23 -8.53 25.51
N PHE A 331 24.77 -9.66 25.03
CA PHE A 331 23.38 -9.83 24.57
C PHE A 331 22.36 -9.55 25.68
N LYS A 332 22.58 -10.04 26.88
CA LYS A 332 21.69 -9.82 28.03
C LYS A 332 21.60 -8.34 28.42
N ARG A 333 22.72 -7.62 28.40
CA ARG A 333 22.73 -6.17 28.70
C ARG A 333 22.09 -5.35 27.59
N ALA A 334 22.40 -5.67 26.31
CA ALA A 334 21.84 -4.98 25.17
C ALA A 334 20.32 -5.15 25.05
N PHE A 335 19.80 -6.33 25.44
CA PHE A 335 18.38 -6.66 25.28
C PHE A 335 17.43 -5.61 25.84
N THR A 336 17.65 -5.18 27.09
CA THR A 336 16.77 -4.20 27.75
C THR A 336 16.76 -2.87 27.01
N THR A 337 17.96 -2.37 26.64
CA THR A 337 18.07 -1.10 25.92
C THR A 337 17.43 -1.18 24.53
N ILE A 338 17.65 -2.28 23.80
CA ILE A 338 17.05 -2.50 22.49
C ILE A 338 15.53 -2.58 22.61
N PHE A 339 15.02 -3.31 23.62
CA PHE A 339 13.58 -3.44 23.83
C PHE A 339 12.94 -2.08 24.14
N ASP A 340 13.49 -1.33 25.09
CA ASP A 340 12.94 -0.03 25.49
C ASP A 340 12.94 0.98 24.34
N SER A 341 14.04 1.06 23.58
CA SER A 341 14.14 1.94 22.39
C SER A 341 13.13 1.56 21.31
N ASN A 342 12.96 0.28 21.02
CA ASN A 342 12.04 -0.18 19.98
C ASN A 342 10.57 -0.03 20.39
N VAL A 343 10.23 -0.20 21.68
CA VAL A 343 8.88 0.05 22.19
C VAL A 343 8.47 1.50 21.98
N THR A 344 9.34 2.47 22.21
CA THR A 344 9.03 3.89 21.95
C THR A 344 8.78 4.15 20.47
N THR A 345 9.56 3.54 19.58
CA THR A 345 9.35 3.61 18.13
C THR A 345 8.02 2.96 17.70
N LEU A 346 7.68 1.81 18.29
CA LEU A 346 6.41 1.13 18.02
C LEU A 346 5.20 1.93 18.48
N ILE A 347 5.30 2.65 19.61
CA ILE A 347 4.24 3.58 20.05
C ILE A 347 4.06 4.68 19.02
N ALA A 348 5.14 5.32 18.55
CA ALA A 348 5.07 6.35 17.53
C ALA A 348 4.48 5.80 16.22
N ALA A 349 4.93 4.62 15.76
CA ALA A 349 4.38 3.96 14.58
C ALA A 349 2.88 3.63 14.75
N GLY A 350 2.47 3.17 15.93
CA GLY A 350 1.06 2.93 16.25
C GLY A 350 0.21 4.20 16.17
N VAL A 351 0.66 5.31 16.75
CA VAL A 351 -0.04 6.60 16.66
C VAL A 351 -0.19 7.04 15.19
N LEU A 352 0.90 6.95 14.41
CA LEU A 352 0.87 7.29 12.99
C LEU A 352 -0.03 6.36 12.16
N PHE A 353 -0.15 5.09 12.54
CA PHE A 353 -1.03 4.14 11.88
C PHE A 353 -2.51 4.43 12.11
N PHE A 354 -2.90 4.76 13.35
CA PHE A 354 -4.31 5.00 13.70
C PHE A 354 -4.77 6.41 13.35
N LEU A 355 -3.91 7.42 13.48
CA LEU A 355 -4.25 8.83 13.24
C LEU A 355 -3.79 9.34 11.87
N GLY A 356 -2.87 8.65 11.21
CA GLY A 356 -2.36 9.03 9.89
C GLY A 356 -3.27 8.55 8.76
N THR A 357 -3.24 9.26 7.65
CA THR A 357 -3.98 8.96 6.42
C THR A 357 -3.04 8.70 5.24
N GLY A 358 -3.49 7.99 4.22
CA GLY A 358 -2.79 7.82 2.95
C GLY A 358 -1.33 7.37 3.14
N THR A 359 -0.41 8.16 2.62
CA THR A 359 1.04 7.86 2.58
C THR A 359 1.70 7.75 3.96
N ILE A 360 1.19 8.50 4.97
CA ILE A 360 1.71 8.45 6.34
C ILE A 360 1.44 7.07 6.97
N ARG A 361 0.27 6.48 6.68
CA ARG A 361 -0.09 5.15 7.17
C ARG A 361 0.83 4.07 6.57
N GLY A 362 1.21 4.22 5.29
CA GLY A 362 2.21 3.36 4.65
C GLY A 362 3.58 3.41 5.34
N PHE A 363 4.05 4.61 5.69
CA PHE A 363 5.26 4.80 6.51
C PHE A 363 5.15 4.11 7.87
N ALA A 364 4.03 4.28 8.56
CA ALA A 364 3.81 3.69 9.89
C ALA A 364 3.86 2.16 9.87
N ILE A 365 3.28 1.53 8.83
CA ILE A 365 3.31 0.07 8.62
C ILE A 365 4.75 -0.40 8.42
N THR A 366 5.49 0.21 7.49
CA THR A 366 6.87 -0.21 7.19
C THR A 366 7.80 0.00 8.38
N LEU A 367 7.66 1.12 9.11
CA LEU A 367 8.41 1.40 10.32
C LEU A 367 8.07 0.40 11.44
N GLY A 368 6.79 0.14 11.70
CA GLY A 368 6.35 -0.75 12.77
C GLY A 368 6.77 -2.20 12.53
N VAL A 369 6.49 -2.74 11.34
CA VAL A 369 6.91 -4.09 10.94
C VAL A 369 8.43 -4.20 10.94
N GLY A 370 9.14 -3.20 10.38
CA GLY A 370 10.59 -3.15 10.36
C GLY A 370 11.19 -3.18 11.77
N THR A 371 10.63 -2.42 12.71
CA THR A 371 11.08 -2.38 14.11
C THR A 371 10.89 -3.74 14.80
N ILE A 372 9.75 -4.41 14.63
CA ILE A 372 9.52 -5.74 15.21
C ILE A 372 10.52 -6.76 14.65
N LEU A 373 10.72 -6.74 13.33
CA LEU A 373 11.64 -7.65 12.67
C LEU A 373 13.10 -7.37 13.03
N SER A 374 13.50 -6.11 13.19
CA SER A 374 14.85 -5.75 13.59
C SER A 374 15.18 -6.32 14.97
N MET A 375 14.27 -6.22 15.94
CA MET A 375 14.40 -6.86 17.24
C MET A 375 14.57 -8.37 17.12
N PHE A 376 13.68 -9.01 16.34
CA PHE A 376 13.72 -10.45 16.15
C PHE A 376 15.05 -10.92 15.54
N THR A 377 15.51 -10.26 14.48
CA THR A 377 16.75 -10.64 13.79
C THR A 377 17.99 -10.39 14.62
N ALA A 378 18.08 -9.24 15.32
CA ALA A 378 19.20 -8.94 16.18
C ALA A 378 19.30 -9.91 17.37
N ILE A 379 18.19 -10.18 18.04
CA ILE A 379 18.18 -11.01 19.25
C ILE A 379 18.28 -12.50 18.92
N THR A 380 17.65 -12.96 17.83
CA THR A 380 17.56 -14.39 17.51
C THR A 380 18.62 -14.82 16.49
N LEU A 381 18.57 -14.23 15.30
CA LEU A 381 19.38 -14.66 14.15
C LEU A 381 20.85 -14.28 14.34
N THR A 382 21.12 -13.02 14.68
CA THR A 382 22.49 -12.56 14.91
C THR A 382 23.14 -13.33 16.08
N GLN A 383 22.40 -13.54 17.17
CA GLN A 383 22.87 -14.35 18.30
C GLN A 383 23.19 -15.79 17.89
N TYR A 384 22.31 -16.42 17.11
CA TYR A 384 22.51 -17.78 16.62
C TYR A 384 23.76 -17.88 15.74
N LEU A 385 23.92 -17.01 14.76
CA LEU A 385 25.08 -16.98 13.87
C LEU A 385 26.38 -16.71 14.62
N LEU A 386 26.39 -15.76 15.56
CA LEU A 386 27.55 -15.47 16.40
C LEU A 386 27.91 -16.64 17.31
N LYS A 387 26.92 -17.33 17.90
CA LYS A 387 27.17 -18.56 18.68
C LYS A 387 27.83 -19.65 17.84
N LEU A 388 27.37 -19.85 16.60
CA LEU A 388 28.02 -20.81 15.69
C LEU A 388 29.46 -20.40 15.37
N MET A 389 29.69 -19.12 15.14
CA MET A 389 31.00 -18.57 14.83
C MET A 389 32.00 -18.74 16.00
N ILE A 390 31.59 -18.36 17.21
CA ILE A 390 32.43 -18.48 18.41
C ILE A 390 32.71 -19.96 18.77
N ASN A 391 31.77 -20.87 18.49
CA ASN A 391 31.98 -22.31 18.71
C ASN A 391 32.80 -22.99 17.59
N SER A 392 33.18 -22.27 16.55
CA SER A 392 34.03 -22.74 15.44
C SER A 392 35.53 -22.51 15.72
N LYS A 393 36.39 -22.93 14.79
CA LYS A 393 37.84 -22.64 14.82
C LYS A 393 38.16 -21.15 14.67
N LEU A 394 37.23 -20.34 14.14
CA LEU A 394 37.40 -18.89 14.01
C LEU A 394 37.50 -18.16 15.36
N SER A 395 37.11 -18.80 16.48
CA SER A 395 37.20 -18.23 17.83
C SER A 395 38.66 -18.04 18.34
N GLU A 396 39.66 -18.62 17.68
CA GLU A 396 41.06 -18.59 18.17
C GLU A 396 41.71 -17.20 17.96
N ASN A 397 41.12 -16.33 17.16
CA ASN A 397 41.68 -15.01 16.90
C ASN A 397 40.71 -13.89 17.31
N PRO A 398 40.85 -13.30 18.52
CA PRO A 398 39.96 -12.24 19.02
C PRO A 398 39.96 -10.97 18.16
N SER A 399 41.02 -10.72 17.38
CA SER A 399 41.10 -9.56 16.51
C SER A 399 40.01 -9.54 15.42
N LEU A 400 39.57 -10.72 15.00
CA LEU A 400 38.50 -10.86 14.01
C LEU A 400 37.14 -10.31 14.46
N TYR A 401 36.96 -10.14 15.77
CA TYR A 401 35.72 -9.61 16.37
C TYR A 401 35.77 -8.11 16.65
N GLY A 402 36.81 -7.41 16.13
CA GLY A 402 37.02 -5.99 16.46
C GLY A 402 37.41 -5.77 17.94
N ALA A 403 37.85 -6.83 18.63
CA ALA A 403 38.21 -6.78 20.03
C ALA A 403 39.66 -6.33 20.29
N ASN A 404 40.40 -5.91 19.27
CA ASN A 404 41.70 -5.28 19.41
C ASN A 404 41.54 -3.77 19.54
N GLY A 405 41.59 -3.28 20.78
CA GLY A 405 42.16 -2.01 21.23
C GLY A 405 41.92 -0.69 20.47
N PHE A 406 40.94 -0.59 19.53
CA PHE A 406 40.54 0.67 18.96
C PHE A 406 39.32 1.23 19.68
N MET A 407 39.47 1.51 20.98
CA MET A 407 38.55 2.40 21.65
C MET A 407 38.95 3.84 21.37
N LEU A 408 38.10 4.60 20.75
CA LEU A 408 38.11 6.06 20.78
C LEU A 408 38.20 6.52 22.24
N GLY A 409 39.41 6.77 22.74
CA GLY A 409 39.66 7.61 23.91
C GLY A 409 39.67 6.99 25.33
N VAL A 410 39.61 5.67 25.51
CA VAL A 410 39.87 5.10 26.86
C VAL A 410 41.36 4.74 26.97
N LYS A 411 42.18 5.68 27.50
CA LYS A 411 43.57 5.42 27.95
C LYS A 411 43.54 4.21 28.89
N LYS A 412 44.40 3.23 28.65
CA LYS A 412 44.73 2.15 29.59
C LYS A 412 45.02 2.77 30.94
N LYS A 413 44.12 2.54 31.90
CA LYS A 413 44.33 2.82 33.35
C LYS A 413 45.30 1.79 33.91
N GLY A 414 46.55 1.81 33.42
CA GLY A 414 47.54 0.79 33.79
C GLY A 414 49.00 1.24 33.70
N ASP A 415 49.29 2.36 33.03
CA ASP A 415 50.69 2.80 32.83
C ASP A 415 51.15 3.94 33.79
N GLU A 416 50.39 4.19 34.88
CA GLU A 416 50.80 5.15 35.93
C GLU A 416 51.30 4.48 37.20
N LYS A 417 52.01 3.38 37.09
CA LYS A 417 52.76 2.84 38.24
C LYS A 417 54.17 2.45 37.82
N ASN A 418 54.94 3.31 37.20
CA ASN A 418 56.38 3.31 37.14
C ASN A 418 56.84 4.57 36.40
N ALA A 419 56.80 5.70 37.09
CA ALA A 419 57.61 6.86 36.85
C ALA A 419 57.85 7.59 38.20
#